data_89eef4096a5dcbb5ca0227d0da342dc2
#
_entry.id   89eef4096a5dcbb5ca0227d0da342dc2
#
_cell.length_a   1.000
_cell.length_b   1.000
_cell.length_c   1.000
_cell.angle_alpha   90.00
_cell.angle_beta   90.00
_cell.angle_gamma   90.00
#
_symmetry.space_group_name_H-M   'P 1'
#
loop_
_entity.id
_entity.type
_entity.pdbx_description
1 polymer ?
#
loop_
_entity_poly.entity_id
_entity_poly.type
_entity_poly.pdbx_seq_one_letter_code
_entity_poly.pdbx_strand_id
1 'polypeptide(L)'
;WPVGRIPDEKGKEAVFLLEQLRYLNNEYAVKVEAKSMRATSFLSSLLAGLAAFIQNRLRAVQKDVNLGCSAEVWKLPSSEVYAAIDKASALKLSPPTTPETLLDKQASKAKFAYFNLHGLKDAPEWYGQRDFRTQSRDPEYPIALTPSLFDNQNKAPELILSEACYGANILDKKADDAICMTFLATGTRAFVGSTCIAYGSVAKPLIAADLLAHDFWTHVQQGVSVGYALMRAKMTLARNMTANQGYLDGEDQKTILSFVLYGD
;
A
#
# COMPACT_ATOMS: atom_id res chain seq x y z
N TRP A 1 18.65 -3.31 -9.52
CA TRP A 1 18.36 -2.06 -8.82
C TRP A 1 16.86 -1.93 -8.61
N PRO A 2 16.40 -1.51 -7.42
CA PRO A 2 14.99 -1.21 -7.21
C PRO A 2 14.62 0.05 -8.02
N VAL A 3 13.50 -0.02 -8.73
CA VAL A 3 13.02 1.08 -9.58
C VAL A 3 11.59 1.39 -9.22
N GLY A 4 11.35 2.62 -8.77
CA GLY A 4 10.03 3.22 -8.70
C GLY A 4 9.63 3.78 -10.07
N ARG A 5 8.33 3.90 -10.29
CA ARG A 5 7.75 4.50 -11.49
C ARG A 5 6.96 5.73 -11.08
N ILE A 6 7.06 6.78 -11.87
CA ILE A 6 6.18 7.94 -11.75
C ILE A 6 5.08 7.72 -12.78
N PRO A 7 3.82 7.54 -12.33
CA PRO A 7 2.71 7.33 -13.25
C PRO A 7 2.35 8.60 -13.99
N ASP A 8 1.78 8.45 -15.16
CA ASP A 8 1.14 9.51 -15.92
C ASP A 8 -0.32 9.14 -16.22
N GLU A 9 -1.15 10.15 -16.47
CA GLU A 9 -2.56 9.99 -16.78
C GLU A 9 -2.78 9.89 -18.29
N LYS A 10 -3.87 9.23 -18.72
CA LYS A 10 -4.29 9.21 -20.12
C LYS A 10 -4.64 10.62 -20.58
N GLY A 11 -3.98 11.11 -21.63
CA GLY A 11 -4.26 12.39 -22.25
C GLY A 11 -3.04 12.96 -22.98
N LYS A 12 -3.17 14.20 -23.45
CA LYS A 12 -2.08 14.93 -24.11
C LYS A 12 -1.37 15.90 -23.16
N GLU A 13 -1.93 16.13 -21.99
CA GLU A 13 -1.43 17.11 -21.03
C GLU A 13 -0.78 16.37 -19.86
N ALA A 14 0.48 16.66 -19.62
CA ALA A 14 1.25 16.04 -18.54
C ALA A 14 0.95 16.65 -17.16
N VAL A 15 -0.30 17.06 -16.88
CA VAL A 15 -0.65 17.76 -15.63
C VAL A 15 -0.45 16.84 -14.44
N PHE A 16 -0.96 15.61 -14.51
CA PHE A 16 -0.82 14.62 -13.44
C PHE A 16 0.66 14.32 -13.15
N LEU A 17 1.45 14.07 -14.20
CA LEU A 17 2.89 13.83 -14.08
C LEU A 17 3.61 15.02 -13.44
N LEU A 18 3.29 16.25 -13.86
CA LEU A 18 3.89 17.47 -13.30
C LEU A 18 3.54 17.66 -11.83
N GLU A 19 2.33 17.33 -11.41
CA GLU A 19 1.92 17.37 -10.01
C GLU A 19 2.67 16.35 -9.18
N GLN A 20 2.83 15.12 -9.66
CA GLN A 20 3.63 14.09 -9.00
C GLN A 20 5.10 14.53 -8.88
N LEU A 21 5.70 15.08 -9.93
CA LEU A 21 7.06 15.60 -9.91
C LEU A 21 7.23 16.78 -8.95
N ARG A 22 6.26 17.69 -8.87
CA ARG A 22 6.26 18.80 -7.90
C ARG A 22 6.19 18.28 -6.47
N TYR A 23 5.34 17.31 -6.22
CA TYR A 23 5.22 16.69 -4.90
C TYR A 23 6.54 16.05 -4.46
N LEU A 24 7.16 15.24 -5.30
CA LEU A 24 8.47 14.63 -5.03
C LEU A 24 9.57 15.67 -4.82
N ASN A 25 9.57 16.74 -5.63
CA ASN A 25 10.56 17.83 -5.50
C ASN A 25 10.39 18.61 -4.19
N ASN A 26 9.16 18.91 -3.78
CA ASN A 26 8.89 19.59 -2.51
C ASN A 26 9.33 18.75 -1.31
N GLU A 27 9.07 17.46 -1.32
CA GLU A 27 9.54 16.51 -0.29
C GLU A 27 11.07 16.48 -0.24
N TYR A 28 11.75 16.48 -1.39
CA TYR A 28 13.20 16.52 -1.46
C TYR A 28 13.77 17.83 -0.94
N ALA A 29 13.18 18.96 -1.30
CA ALA A 29 13.59 20.29 -0.82
C ALA A 29 13.48 20.40 0.69
N VAL A 30 12.37 19.93 1.30
CA VAL A 30 12.20 19.92 2.76
C VAL A 30 13.28 19.07 3.44
N LYS A 31 13.63 17.92 2.86
CA LYS A 31 14.71 17.05 3.40
C LYS A 31 16.09 17.72 3.30
N VAL A 32 16.36 18.46 2.21
CA VAL A 32 17.63 19.17 2.01
C VAL A 32 17.74 20.35 2.95
N GLU A 33 16.70 21.15 3.13
CA GLU A 33 16.68 22.26 4.08
C GLU A 33 16.87 21.77 5.52
N ALA A 34 16.20 20.70 5.92
CA ALA A 34 16.38 20.08 7.24
C ALA A 34 17.82 19.56 7.47
N LYS A 35 18.54 19.18 6.41
CA LYS A 35 19.95 18.78 6.47
C LYS A 35 20.89 19.99 6.55
N SER A 36 20.59 21.06 5.84
CA SER A 36 21.38 22.30 5.79
C SER A 36 21.32 23.10 7.11
N MET A 37 20.18 23.10 7.78
CA MET A 37 20.01 23.76 9.09
C MET A 37 20.78 23.11 10.24
N ARG A 38 21.36 21.92 10.04
CA ARG A 38 22.17 21.22 11.06
C ARG A 38 23.59 21.69 11.18
N ALA A 39 24.03 22.68 10.41
CA ALA A 39 25.43 23.12 10.30
C ALA A 39 25.81 24.36 11.11
N THR A 40 24.95 24.93 11.96
CA THR A 40 25.27 26.14 12.70
C THR A 40 25.06 26.02 14.20
N SER A 41 26.18 26.12 14.94
CA SER A 41 26.35 26.38 16.38
C SER A 41 26.12 25.24 17.36
N PHE A 42 27.12 25.02 18.25
CA PHE A 42 27.16 24.00 19.30
C PHE A 42 25.99 24.09 20.31
N LEU A 43 25.49 25.27 20.60
CA LEU A 43 24.33 25.50 21.48
C LEU A 43 23.01 25.14 20.80
N SER A 44 22.88 25.35 19.48
CA SER A 44 21.72 24.93 18.73
C SER A 44 21.69 23.42 18.54
N SER A 45 22.83 22.73 18.53
CA SER A 45 22.88 21.26 18.45
C SER A 45 22.40 20.58 19.75
N LEU A 46 22.66 21.19 20.90
CA LEU A 46 22.17 20.68 22.20
C LEU A 46 20.65 20.87 22.34
N LEU A 47 20.13 22.04 21.95
CA LEU A 47 18.69 22.31 21.94
C LEU A 47 17.96 21.49 20.87
N ALA A 48 18.56 21.30 19.69
CA ALA A 48 18.04 20.42 18.66
C ALA A 48 18.07 18.94 19.07
N GLY A 49 19.10 18.51 19.79
CA GLY A 49 19.19 17.17 20.37
C GLY A 49 18.11 16.92 21.43
N LEU A 50 17.87 17.91 22.31
CA LEU A 50 16.80 17.83 23.31
C LEU A 50 15.41 17.88 22.67
N ALA A 51 15.19 18.74 21.69
CA ALA A 51 13.96 18.81 20.93
C ALA A 51 13.72 17.52 20.11
N ALA A 52 14.75 16.97 19.48
CA ALA A 52 14.66 15.69 18.77
C ALA A 52 14.39 14.51 19.73
N PHE A 53 15.00 14.51 20.92
CA PHE A 53 14.73 13.52 21.95
C PHE A 53 13.29 13.60 22.48
N ILE A 54 12.80 14.82 22.74
CA ILE A 54 11.41 15.06 23.15
C ILE A 54 10.44 14.71 22.01
N GLN A 55 10.74 15.11 20.77
CA GLN A 55 9.92 14.73 19.60
C GLN A 55 9.91 13.22 19.35
N ASN A 56 11.06 12.55 19.52
CA ASN A 56 11.11 11.09 19.39
C ASN A 56 10.37 10.39 20.53
N ARG A 57 10.40 10.93 21.75
CA ARG A 57 9.55 10.41 22.83
C ARG A 57 8.07 10.68 22.62
N LEU A 58 7.71 11.87 22.13
CA LEU A 58 6.32 12.20 21.79
C LEU A 58 5.83 11.38 20.58
N ARG A 59 6.67 11.14 19.55
CA ARG A 59 6.35 10.21 18.45
C ARG A 59 6.25 8.76 18.92
N ALA A 60 7.05 8.31 19.87
CA ALA A 60 6.96 6.95 20.43
C ALA A 60 5.66 6.73 21.24
N VAL A 61 4.98 7.80 21.66
CA VAL A 61 3.68 7.75 22.34
C VAL A 61 2.51 7.84 21.33
N GLN A 62 2.75 8.43 20.15
CA GLN A 62 1.74 8.48 19.09
C GLN A 62 1.86 7.20 18.26
N LYS A 63 1.05 6.21 18.62
CA LYS A 63 0.96 4.94 17.88
C LYS A 63 0.60 5.24 16.42
N ASP A 64 1.44 4.80 15.47
CA ASP A 64 1.11 4.90 14.05
C ASP A 64 -0.25 4.23 13.80
N VAL A 65 -1.16 4.94 13.17
CA VAL A 65 -2.43 4.37 12.74
C VAL A 65 -2.17 3.65 11.42
N ASN A 66 -2.57 2.40 11.32
CA ASN A 66 -2.47 1.62 10.10
C ASN A 66 -3.86 1.16 9.65
N LEU A 67 -4.05 0.98 8.37
CA LEU A 67 -5.30 0.57 7.76
C LEU A 67 -5.11 -0.78 7.06
N GLY A 68 -5.99 -1.74 7.35
CA GLY A 68 -6.09 -2.99 6.61
C GLY A 68 -7.53 -3.27 6.22
N CYS A 69 -7.75 -3.67 4.98
CA CYS A 69 -9.05 -4.14 4.52
C CYS A 69 -8.90 -5.34 3.58
N SER A 70 -9.70 -6.38 3.83
CA SER A 70 -9.71 -7.59 3.03
C SER A 70 -11.14 -8.02 2.72
N ALA A 71 -11.33 -8.72 1.60
CA ALA A 71 -12.51 -9.54 1.41
C ALA A 71 -12.63 -10.55 2.55
N GLU A 72 -13.86 -10.79 3.04
CA GLU A 72 -14.08 -11.67 4.19
C GLU A 72 -13.59 -13.11 3.91
N VAL A 73 -13.75 -13.59 2.69
CA VAL A 73 -13.30 -14.93 2.26
C VAL A 73 -11.80 -15.14 2.45
N TRP A 74 -10.99 -14.07 2.40
CA TRP A 74 -9.53 -14.11 2.56
C TRP A 74 -9.05 -13.68 3.95
N LYS A 75 -9.95 -13.65 4.93
CA LYS A 75 -9.65 -13.23 6.31
C LYS A 75 -8.38 -13.87 6.88
N LEU A 76 -8.19 -15.17 6.68
CA LEU A 76 -7.08 -15.90 7.31
C LEU A 76 -5.71 -15.47 6.75
N PRO A 77 -5.43 -15.57 5.44
CA PRO A 77 -4.15 -15.13 4.89
C PRO A 77 -3.94 -13.62 5.08
N SER A 78 -4.97 -12.81 4.84
CA SER A 78 -4.86 -11.35 5.00
C SER A 78 -4.57 -10.91 6.44
N SER A 79 -5.08 -11.62 7.44
CA SER A 79 -4.75 -11.34 8.84
C SER A 79 -3.28 -11.62 9.15
N GLU A 80 -2.69 -12.65 8.53
CA GLU A 80 -1.26 -12.94 8.68
C GLU A 80 -0.39 -11.86 8.02
N VAL A 81 -0.75 -11.46 6.80
CA VAL A 81 -0.06 -10.35 6.11
C VAL A 81 -0.18 -9.06 6.92
N TYR A 82 -1.38 -8.71 7.38
CA TYR A 82 -1.61 -7.48 8.13
C TYR A 82 -0.92 -7.47 9.49
N ALA A 83 -0.75 -8.61 10.12
CA ALA A 83 0.01 -8.74 11.37
C ALA A 83 1.50 -8.36 11.21
N ALA A 84 2.06 -8.40 10.01
CA ALA A 84 3.39 -7.89 9.71
C ALA A 84 3.44 -6.34 9.74
N ILE A 85 2.30 -5.66 9.57
CA ILE A 85 2.18 -4.20 9.65
C ILE A 85 1.84 -3.78 11.08
N ASP A 86 0.78 -4.33 11.63
CA ASP A 86 0.26 -3.97 12.95
C ASP A 86 -0.45 -5.17 13.62
N LYS A 87 0.16 -5.66 14.67
CA LYS A 87 -0.41 -6.77 15.46
C LYS A 87 -1.56 -6.35 16.36
N ALA A 88 -1.72 -5.07 16.61
CA ALA A 88 -2.67 -4.55 17.59
C ALA A 88 -3.93 -3.93 16.96
N SER A 89 -3.89 -3.57 15.68
CA SER A 89 -5.05 -3.08 14.94
C SER A 89 -5.80 -4.22 14.28
N ALA A 90 -7.13 -4.11 14.22
CA ALA A 90 -7.95 -5.11 13.54
C ALA A 90 -7.95 -4.89 12.03
N LEU A 91 -7.79 -5.97 11.27
CA LEU A 91 -8.06 -5.99 9.84
C LEU A 91 -9.57 -5.80 9.62
N LYS A 92 -9.96 -4.80 8.84
CA LYS A 92 -11.36 -4.60 8.42
C LYS A 92 -11.72 -5.64 7.35
N LEU A 93 -12.95 -6.14 7.39
CA LEU A 93 -13.43 -7.15 6.44
C LEU A 93 -14.60 -6.58 5.63
N SER A 94 -14.63 -6.84 4.34
CA SER A 94 -15.74 -6.47 3.47
C SER A 94 -16.38 -7.73 2.86
N PRO A 95 -17.68 -7.99 3.15
CA PRO A 95 -18.49 -7.25 4.11
C PRO A 95 -18.05 -7.44 5.57
N PRO A 96 -18.54 -6.66 6.56
CA PRO A 96 -19.55 -5.60 6.46
C PRO A 96 -18.96 -4.21 6.10
N THR A 97 -17.64 -4.07 5.95
CA THR A 97 -17.02 -2.79 5.64
C THR A 97 -17.43 -2.32 4.26
N THR A 98 -17.97 -1.09 4.21
CA THR A 98 -18.30 -0.34 2.99
C THR A 98 -17.31 0.79 2.78
N PRO A 99 -17.32 1.47 1.62
CA PRO A 99 -16.49 2.64 1.40
C PRO A 99 -16.58 3.68 2.51
N GLU A 100 -17.78 4.03 2.95
CA GLU A 100 -18.04 5.07 3.95
C GLU A 100 -17.51 4.67 5.35
N THR A 101 -17.53 3.39 5.67
CA THR A 101 -17.04 2.86 6.95
C THR A 101 -15.55 2.53 6.94
N LEU A 102 -14.96 2.39 5.75
CA LEU A 102 -13.53 2.13 5.59
C LEU A 102 -12.70 3.37 5.94
N LEU A 103 -13.11 4.54 5.43
CA LEU A 103 -12.41 5.80 5.61
C LEU A 103 -12.99 6.61 6.77
N ASP A 104 -12.90 6.07 7.97
CA ASP A 104 -13.16 6.85 9.17
C ASP A 104 -12.03 7.90 9.40
N LYS A 105 -12.22 8.78 10.41
CA LYS A 105 -11.23 9.82 10.75
C LYS A 105 -9.85 9.27 11.13
N GLN A 106 -9.72 7.98 11.37
CA GLN A 106 -8.44 7.34 11.69
C GLN A 106 -7.74 6.88 10.40
N ALA A 107 -8.47 6.41 9.42
CA ALA A 107 -7.94 5.98 8.13
C ALA A 107 -7.21 7.11 7.38
N SER A 108 -7.71 8.35 7.48
CA SER A 108 -7.07 9.55 6.89
C SER A 108 -5.71 9.91 7.52
N LYS A 109 -5.32 9.26 8.62
CA LYS A 109 -4.03 9.43 9.31
C LYS A 109 -3.16 8.19 9.21
N ALA A 110 -3.59 7.19 8.44
CA ALA A 110 -2.86 5.94 8.34
C ALA A 110 -1.50 6.18 7.67
N LYS A 111 -0.45 5.63 8.29
CA LYS A 111 0.89 5.61 7.70
C LYS A 111 0.99 4.54 6.63
N PHE A 112 0.54 3.33 6.97
CA PHE A 112 0.56 2.18 6.09
C PHE A 112 -0.85 1.68 5.82
N ALA A 113 -1.10 1.23 4.59
CA ALA A 113 -2.36 0.59 4.25
C ALA A 113 -2.14 -0.70 3.45
N TYR A 114 -2.94 -1.70 3.76
CA TYR A 114 -2.96 -2.98 3.10
C TYR A 114 -4.38 -3.32 2.62
N PHE A 115 -4.49 -3.72 1.35
CA PHE A 115 -5.76 -4.10 0.75
C PHE A 115 -5.65 -5.46 0.06
N ASN A 116 -6.50 -6.41 0.46
CA ASN A 116 -6.71 -7.67 -0.26
C ASN A 116 -8.19 -7.78 -0.66
N LEU A 117 -8.52 -7.17 -1.80
CA LEU A 117 -9.85 -6.98 -2.34
C LEU A 117 -9.88 -7.43 -3.80
N HIS A 118 -11.07 -7.71 -4.34
CA HIS A 118 -11.19 -7.91 -5.78
C HIS A 118 -11.02 -6.59 -6.53
N GLY A 119 -10.27 -6.63 -7.62
CA GLY A 119 -10.16 -5.55 -8.59
C GLY A 119 -10.51 -6.07 -9.98
N LEU A 120 -11.03 -5.21 -10.82
CA LEU A 120 -11.41 -5.50 -12.21
C LEU A 120 -10.62 -4.62 -13.16
N LYS A 121 -10.36 -5.14 -14.38
CA LYS A 121 -9.60 -4.40 -15.39
C LYS A 121 -10.33 -3.12 -15.80
N ASP A 122 -11.64 -3.21 -15.98
CA ASP A 122 -12.46 -2.19 -16.60
C ASP A 122 -13.42 -1.48 -15.61
N ALA A 123 -13.25 -1.72 -14.31
CA ALA A 123 -13.99 -1.03 -13.25
C ALA A 123 -13.01 -0.40 -12.24
N PRO A 124 -13.27 0.84 -11.80
CA PRO A 124 -12.39 1.54 -10.88
C PRO A 124 -12.55 1.08 -9.42
N GLU A 125 -13.67 0.45 -9.07
CA GLU A 125 -13.99 0.02 -7.71
C GLU A 125 -13.23 -1.25 -7.32
N TRP A 126 -12.97 -1.38 -6.02
CA TRP A 126 -12.56 -2.64 -5.43
C TRP A 126 -13.67 -3.23 -4.59
N TYR A 127 -13.80 -4.56 -4.64
CA TYR A 127 -14.92 -5.27 -4.06
C TYR A 127 -14.45 -6.20 -2.95
N GLY A 128 -15.24 -6.30 -1.88
CA GLY A 128 -15.17 -7.39 -0.93
C GLY A 128 -15.73 -8.69 -1.50
N GLN A 129 -15.69 -9.72 -0.68
CA GLN A 129 -16.40 -10.97 -0.95
C GLN A 129 -16.79 -11.61 0.38
N ARG A 130 -18.07 -11.92 0.52
CA ARG A 130 -18.59 -12.61 1.69
C ARG A 130 -18.06 -14.05 1.73
N ASP A 131 -17.68 -14.50 2.92
CA ASP A 131 -17.41 -15.94 3.11
C ASP A 131 -18.75 -16.70 3.08
N PHE A 132 -18.88 -17.69 2.20
CA PHE A 132 -20.10 -18.49 2.07
C PHE A 132 -20.46 -19.26 3.36
N ARG A 133 -19.50 -19.44 4.27
CA ARG A 133 -19.70 -20.04 5.59
C ARG A 133 -20.32 -19.10 6.60
N THR A 134 -20.29 -17.78 6.32
CA THR A 134 -20.87 -16.78 7.21
C THR A 134 -22.36 -16.63 6.93
N GLN A 135 -23.18 -16.79 7.97
CA GLN A 135 -24.62 -16.55 7.88
C GLN A 135 -24.88 -15.01 7.94
N SER A 136 -24.68 -14.32 6.83
CA SER A 136 -24.94 -12.89 6.69
C SER A 136 -25.90 -12.65 5.54
N ARG A 137 -26.64 -11.51 5.61
CA ARG A 137 -27.50 -11.02 4.54
C ARG A 137 -26.79 -9.98 3.65
N ASP A 138 -25.53 -9.72 3.92
CA ASP A 138 -24.74 -8.79 3.11
C ASP A 138 -24.61 -9.27 1.66
N PRO A 139 -24.46 -8.36 0.68
CA PRO A 139 -24.16 -8.73 -0.70
C PRO A 139 -22.95 -9.66 -0.80
N GLU A 140 -22.95 -10.55 -1.78
CA GLU A 140 -21.83 -11.47 -1.99
C GLU A 140 -20.55 -10.71 -2.36
N TYR A 141 -20.67 -9.69 -3.22
CA TYR A 141 -19.56 -8.82 -3.66
C TYR A 141 -19.90 -7.35 -3.41
N PRO A 142 -19.82 -6.85 -2.17
CA PRO A 142 -20.05 -5.44 -1.89
C PRO A 142 -18.90 -4.59 -2.41
N ILE A 143 -19.18 -3.35 -2.83
CA ILE A 143 -18.14 -2.37 -3.07
C ILE A 143 -17.47 -2.04 -1.73
N ALA A 144 -16.16 -2.18 -1.66
CA ALA A 144 -15.36 -1.89 -0.48
C ALA A 144 -14.61 -0.56 -0.60
N LEU A 145 -14.24 -0.18 -1.81
CA LEU A 145 -13.49 1.05 -2.07
C LEU A 145 -13.82 1.61 -3.46
N THR A 146 -13.94 2.95 -3.54
CA THR A 146 -14.15 3.68 -4.80
C THR A 146 -13.18 4.86 -4.89
N PRO A 147 -12.78 5.32 -6.09
CA PRO A 147 -11.96 6.52 -6.24
C PRO A 147 -12.58 7.76 -5.61
N SER A 148 -13.90 7.93 -5.71
CA SER A 148 -14.64 9.10 -5.23
C SER A 148 -14.56 9.33 -3.71
N LEU A 149 -14.10 8.34 -2.93
CA LEU A 149 -13.90 8.49 -1.49
C LEU A 149 -12.68 9.35 -1.13
N PHE A 150 -11.75 9.49 -2.04
CA PHE A 150 -10.56 10.31 -1.84
C PHE A 150 -10.77 11.68 -2.47
N ASP A 151 -11.69 12.44 -1.91
CA ASP A 151 -11.79 13.86 -2.24
C ASP A 151 -10.66 14.65 -1.54
N ASN A 152 -10.53 15.94 -1.87
CA ASN A 152 -9.48 16.83 -1.39
C ASN A 152 -9.40 17.00 0.15
N GLN A 153 -10.24 16.35 0.92
CA GLN A 153 -10.30 16.47 2.38
C GLN A 153 -9.68 15.28 3.10
N ASN A 154 -9.53 14.13 2.44
CA ASN A 154 -8.98 12.92 3.04
C ASN A 154 -7.54 12.70 2.59
N LYS A 155 -6.59 12.79 3.51
CA LYS A 155 -5.21 12.40 3.22
C LYS A 155 -5.15 10.88 3.04
N ALA A 156 -4.58 10.45 1.92
CA ALA A 156 -4.28 9.05 1.68
C ALA A 156 -3.16 8.55 2.61
N PRO A 157 -3.09 7.24 2.89
CA PRO A 157 -1.95 6.62 3.57
C PRO A 157 -0.63 6.89 2.86
N GLU A 158 0.46 7.00 3.61
CA GLU A 158 1.78 7.29 3.01
C GLU A 158 2.29 6.17 2.10
N LEU A 159 2.12 4.92 2.53
CA LEU A 159 2.53 3.74 1.79
C LEU A 159 1.39 2.74 1.72
N ILE A 160 1.09 2.28 0.52
CA ILE A 160 0.02 1.31 0.24
C ILE A 160 0.60 0.09 -0.46
N LEU A 161 0.16 -1.10 -0.03
CA LEU A 161 0.26 -2.32 -0.82
C LEU A 161 -1.14 -2.90 -1.04
N SER A 162 -1.46 -3.21 -2.30
CA SER A 162 -2.72 -3.82 -2.70
C SER A 162 -2.48 -5.12 -3.47
N GLU A 163 -3.19 -6.16 -3.07
CA GLU A 163 -3.27 -7.43 -3.79
C GLU A 163 -4.44 -7.49 -4.77
N ALA A 164 -5.21 -6.40 -4.90
CA ALA A 164 -6.32 -6.34 -5.85
C ALA A 164 -5.83 -6.62 -7.28
N CYS A 165 -6.54 -7.50 -8.00
CA CYS A 165 -6.30 -7.71 -9.42
C CYS A 165 -6.39 -6.37 -10.15
N TYR A 166 -5.44 -6.10 -11.05
CA TYR A 166 -5.35 -4.82 -11.78
C TYR A 166 -5.27 -3.57 -10.88
N GLY A 167 -5.00 -3.73 -9.58
CA GLY A 167 -4.96 -2.62 -8.62
C GLY A 167 -3.92 -1.54 -8.93
N ALA A 168 -2.86 -1.89 -9.67
CA ALA A 168 -1.84 -0.97 -10.18
C ALA A 168 -1.89 -0.81 -11.71
N ASN A 169 -3.00 -1.16 -12.36
CA ASN A 169 -3.15 -0.95 -13.80
C ASN A 169 -3.57 0.49 -14.08
N ILE A 170 -2.66 1.25 -14.70
CA ILE A 170 -2.86 2.67 -15.07
C ILE A 170 -2.96 2.85 -16.59
N LEU A 171 -2.82 1.77 -17.37
CA LEU A 171 -2.80 1.87 -18.83
C LEU A 171 -4.14 2.39 -19.35
N ASP A 172 -4.09 3.49 -20.09
CA ASP A 172 -5.23 4.18 -20.66
C ASP A 172 -6.29 4.66 -19.64
N LYS A 173 -5.87 4.92 -18.39
CA LYS A 173 -6.74 5.37 -17.31
C LYS A 173 -6.47 6.80 -16.89
N LYS A 174 -7.48 7.45 -16.33
CA LYS A 174 -7.39 8.72 -15.60
C LYS A 174 -7.33 8.48 -14.10
N ALA A 175 -7.06 9.53 -13.33
CA ALA A 175 -7.02 9.44 -11.88
C ALA A 175 -8.29 8.85 -11.28
N ASP A 176 -9.46 9.26 -11.78
CA ASP A 176 -10.77 8.79 -11.32
C ASP A 176 -11.12 7.36 -11.80
N ASP A 177 -10.37 6.84 -12.77
CA ASP A 177 -10.57 5.50 -13.33
C ASP A 177 -9.69 4.43 -12.70
N ALA A 178 -8.79 4.83 -11.78
CA ALA A 178 -7.85 3.91 -11.13
C ALA A 178 -7.55 4.32 -9.68
N ILE A 179 -7.93 3.48 -8.72
CA ILE A 179 -7.74 3.75 -7.28
C ILE A 179 -6.28 4.06 -6.94
N CYS A 180 -5.31 3.38 -7.55
CA CYS A 180 -3.89 3.67 -7.29
C CYS A 180 -3.49 5.09 -7.70
N MET A 181 -4.02 5.61 -8.81
CA MET A 181 -3.75 6.98 -9.26
C MET A 181 -4.45 7.99 -8.33
N THR A 182 -5.66 7.69 -7.89
CA THR A 182 -6.37 8.52 -6.90
C THR A 182 -5.59 8.60 -5.59
N PHE A 183 -5.08 7.49 -5.09
CA PHE A 183 -4.22 7.48 -3.90
C PHE A 183 -2.96 8.36 -4.08
N LEU A 184 -2.28 8.22 -5.21
CA LEU A 184 -1.09 9.02 -5.51
C LEU A 184 -1.43 10.52 -5.65
N ALA A 185 -2.55 10.85 -6.29
CA ALA A 185 -3.03 12.23 -6.41
C ALA A 185 -3.40 12.87 -5.06
N THR A 186 -3.81 12.07 -4.08
CA THR A 186 -4.23 12.53 -2.75
C THR A 186 -3.14 12.45 -1.68
N GLY A 187 -1.90 12.11 -2.05
CA GLY A 187 -0.73 12.24 -1.20
C GLY A 187 -0.07 10.93 -0.75
N THR A 188 -0.46 9.78 -1.31
CA THR A 188 0.30 8.54 -1.15
C THR A 188 1.68 8.71 -1.78
N ARG A 189 2.73 8.43 -1.01
CA ARG A 189 4.11 8.55 -1.48
C ARG A 189 4.56 7.34 -2.30
N ALA A 190 4.08 6.16 -1.91
CA ALA A 190 4.41 4.93 -2.59
C ALA A 190 3.21 3.98 -2.62
N PHE A 191 2.93 3.44 -3.79
CA PHE A 191 1.89 2.45 -4.03
C PHE A 191 2.50 1.20 -4.68
N VAL A 192 2.28 0.05 -4.05
CA VAL A 192 2.68 -1.26 -4.58
C VAL A 192 1.41 -2.05 -4.91
N GLY A 193 1.35 -2.62 -6.11
CA GLY A 193 0.21 -3.44 -6.52
C GLY A 193 0.43 -4.17 -7.85
N SER A 194 -0.53 -5.02 -8.21
CA SER A 194 -0.46 -5.80 -9.44
C SER A 194 -1.06 -5.06 -10.64
N THR A 195 -0.36 -5.09 -11.77
CA THR A 195 -0.85 -4.54 -13.04
C THR A 195 -1.79 -5.50 -13.81
N CYS A 196 -1.94 -6.73 -13.32
CA CYS A 196 -2.82 -7.74 -13.90
C CYS A 196 -3.50 -8.58 -12.80
N ILE A 197 -4.02 -9.78 -13.12
CA ILE A 197 -4.58 -10.69 -12.12
C ILE A 197 -3.51 -11.03 -11.08
N ALA A 198 -3.83 -10.84 -9.81
CA ALA A 198 -3.05 -11.31 -8.68
C ALA A 198 -3.63 -12.64 -8.16
N TYR A 199 -2.74 -13.51 -7.70
CA TYR A 199 -3.10 -14.80 -7.12
C TYR A 199 -2.70 -14.81 -5.65
N GLY A 200 -3.54 -15.41 -4.82
CA GLY A 200 -3.31 -15.57 -3.39
C GLY A 200 -4.01 -16.81 -2.86
N SER A 201 -3.86 -17.10 -1.58
CA SER A 201 -4.47 -18.23 -0.93
C SER A 201 -5.79 -17.85 -0.23
N VAL A 202 -6.65 -18.84 -0.04
CA VAL A 202 -7.81 -18.73 0.86
C VAL A 202 -7.51 -19.29 2.26
N ALA A 203 -6.38 -19.97 2.39
CA ALA A 203 -5.91 -20.63 3.62
C ALA A 203 -4.38 -20.65 3.65
N LYS A 204 -3.80 -21.03 4.78
CA LYS A 204 -2.34 -21.25 4.91
C LYS A 204 -1.90 -22.52 4.15
N PRO A 205 -0.67 -22.54 3.63
CA PRO A 205 0.36 -21.49 3.70
C PRO A 205 0.09 -20.29 2.78
N LEU A 206 0.74 -19.15 3.05
CA LEU A 206 0.74 -17.99 2.14
C LEU A 206 1.45 -18.37 0.83
N ILE A 207 0.88 -17.99 -0.30
CA ILE A 207 1.45 -18.21 -1.64
C ILE A 207 1.38 -16.92 -2.47
N ALA A 208 2.13 -16.88 -3.55
CA ALA A 208 2.08 -15.83 -4.56
C ALA A 208 2.00 -14.40 -3.97
N ALA A 209 0.90 -13.67 -4.16
CA ALA A 209 0.74 -12.29 -3.71
C ALA A 209 0.75 -12.15 -2.18
N ASP A 210 0.09 -13.05 -1.45
CA ASP A 210 0.08 -13.01 0.03
C ASP A 210 1.51 -13.17 0.59
N LEU A 211 2.31 -14.10 0.04
CA LEU A 211 3.69 -14.31 0.47
C LEU A 211 4.55 -13.10 0.13
N LEU A 212 4.39 -12.54 -1.07
CA LEU A 212 5.08 -11.32 -1.48
C LEU A 212 4.71 -10.14 -0.55
N ALA A 213 3.43 -9.95 -0.25
CA ALA A 213 2.94 -8.87 0.59
C ALA A 213 3.45 -9.00 2.04
N HIS A 214 3.40 -10.21 2.62
CA HIS A 214 3.91 -10.47 3.96
C HIS A 214 5.40 -10.15 4.07
N ASP A 215 6.21 -10.61 3.11
CA ASP A 215 7.66 -10.39 3.11
C ASP A 215 8.01 -8.93 2.85
N PHE A 216 7.28 -8.26 1.95
CA PHE A 216 7.39 -6.82 1.72
C PHE A 216 7.20 -6.02 3.00
N TRP A 217 6.09 -6.23 3.73
CA TRP A 217 5.81 -5.53 4.96
C TRP A 217 6.82 -5.84 6.05
N THR A 218 7.26 -7.08 6.14
CA THR A 218 8.34 -7.47 7.08
C THR A 218 9.61 -6.65 6.85
N HIS A 219 10.02 -6.45 5.59
CA HIS A 219 11.17 -5.62 5.26
C HIS A 219 10.93 -4.14 5.51
N VAL A 220 9.75 -3.61 5.20
CA VAL A 220 9.39 -2.21 5.49
C VAL A 220 9.48 -1.93 6.99
N GLN A 221 8.97 -2.83 7.83
CA GLN A 221 9.04 -2.69 9.30
C GLN A 221 10.47 -2.77 9.85
N GLN A 222 11.37 -3.41 9.12
CA GLN A 222 12.82 -3.41 9.42
C GLN A 222 13.53 -2.13 8.96
N GLY A 223 12.81 -1.16 8.39
CA GLY A 223 13.37 0.10 7.90
C GLY A 223 14.04 0.01 6.53
N VAL A 224 13.80 -1.05 5.79
CA VAL A 224 14.26 -1.19 4.40
C VAL A 224 13.44 -0.25 3.50
N SER A 225 14.09 0.45 2.56
CA SER A 225 13.36 1.32 1.62
C SER A 225 12.38 0.53 0.77
N VAL A 226 11.28 1.18 0.38
CA VAL A 226 10.13 0.53 -0.30
C VAL A 226 10.56 -0.25 -1.54
N GLY A 227 11.40 0.33 -2.41
CA GLY A 227 11.88 -0.34 -3.61
C GLY A 227 12.73 -1.58 -3.30
N TYR A 228 13.61 -1.52 -2.28
CA TYR A 228 14.38 -2.68 -1.84
C TYR A 228 13.51 -3.73 -1.15
N ALA A 229 12.50 -3.33 -0.38
CA ALA A 229 11.56 -4.24 0.24
C ALA A 229 10.79 -5.05 -0.82
N LEU A 230 10.29 -4.38 -1.87
CA LEU A 230 9.61 -5.06 -2.98
C LEU A 230 10.57 -6.00 -3.74
N MET A 231 11.79 -5.55 -4.03
CA MET A 231 12.79 -6.40 -4.68
C MET A 231 13.08 -7.66 -3.85
N ARG A 232 13.31 -7.51 -2.55
CA ARG A 232 13.57 -8.63 -1.64
C ARG A 232 12.38 -9.59 -1.56
N ALA A 233 11.17 -9.07 -1.43
CA ALA A 233 9.96 -9.87 -1.40
C ALA A 233 9.81 -10.73 -2.66
N LYS A 234 10.05 -10.17 -3.84
CA LYS A 234 10.09 -10.92 -5.11
C LYS A 234 11.16 -12.00 -5.14
N MET A 235 12.36 -11.70 -4.62
CA MET A 235 13.44 -12.68 -4.54
C MET A 235 13.12 -13.80 -3.54
N THR A 236 12.50 -13.48 -2.41
CA THR A 236 12.07 -14.47 -1.42
C THR A 236 10.99 -15.37 -1.99
N LEU A 237 9.98 -14.80 -2.66
CA LEU A 237 8.96 -15.57 -3.36
C LEU A 237 9.61 -16.56 -4.34
N ALA A 238 10.48 -16.07 -5.24
CA ALA A 238 11.16 -16.91 -6.22
C ALA A 238 11.96 -18.05 -5.58
N ARG A 239 12.71 -17.77 -4.51
CA ARG A 239 13.50 -18.78 -3.79
C ARG A 239 12.63 -19.81 -3.09
N ASN A 240 11.59 -19.37 -2.38
CA ASN A 240 10.71 -20.25 -1.62
C ASN A 240 9.95 -21.19 -2.55
N MET A 241 9.40 -20.69 -3.65
CA MET A 241 8.68 -21.52 -4.60
C MET A 241 9.63 -22.51 -5.29
N THR A 242 10.80 -22.06 -5.73
CA THR A 242 11.81 -22.98 -6.31
C THR A 242 12.28 -24.02 -5.30
N ALA A 243 12.45 -23.68 -4.03
CA ALA A 243 12.84 -24.62 -2.99
C ALA A 243 11.74 -25.64 -2.66
N ASN A 244 10.46 -25.22 -2.66
CA ASN A 244 9.34 -26.05 -2.24
C ASN A 244 8.84 -26.98 -3.37
N GLN A 245 8.82 -26.50 -4.60
CA GLN A 245 8.24 -27.23 -5.74
C GLN A 245 9.21 -27.46 -6.89
N GLY A 246 10.45 -26.97 -6.80
CA GLY A 246 11.51 -27.20 -7.79
C GLY A 246 11.50 -26.24 -8.97
N TYR A 247 10.47 -25.41 -9.14
CA TYR A 247 10.34 -24.46 -10.26
C TYR A 247 9.43 -23.28 -9.85
N LEU A 248 9.40 -22.24 -10.70
CA LEU A 248 8.43 -21.16 -10.64
C LEU A 248 7.28 -21.47 -11.60
N ASP A 249 6.06 -21.63 -11.09
CA ASP A 249 4.89 -21.79 -11.94
C ASP A 249 4.43 -20.47 -12.56
N GLY A 250 3.35 -20.53 -13.36
CA GLY A 250 2.85 -19.33 -14.07
C GLY A 250 2.27 -18.27 -13.14
N GLU A 251 1.72 -18.66 -11.99
CA GLU A 251 1.16 -17.73 -11.00
C GLU A 251 2.26 -17.00 -10.24
N ASP A 252 3.32 -17.73 -9.84
CA ASP A 252 4.50 -17.17 -9.20
C ASP A 252 5.22 -16.18 -10.13
N GLN A 253 5.47 -16.60 -11.40
CA GLN A 253 6.11 -15.76 -12.40
C GLN A 253 5.30 -14.49 -12.64
N LYS A 254 3.98 -14.63 -12.80
CA LYS A 254 3.08 -13.51 -13.01
C LYS A 254 3.08 -12.56 -11.80
N THR A 255 3.04 -13.07 -10.58
CA THR A 255 3.13 -12.28 -9.36
C THR A 255 4.44 -11.48 -9.32
N ILE A 256 5.59 -12.13 -9.58
CA ILE A 256 6.89 -11.47 -9.59
C ILE A 256 6.95 -10.34 -10.63
N LEU A 257 6.36 -10.54 -11.81
CA LEU A 257 6.44 -9.58 -12.91
C LEU A 257 5.42 -8.45 -12.78
N SER A 258 4.20 -8.74 -12.29
CA SER A 258 3.08 -7.79 -12.30
C SER A 258 3.07 -6.81 -11.14
N PHE A 259 3.63 -7.17 -9.98
CA PHE A 259 3.69 -6.22 -8.88
C PHE A 259 4.71 -5.13 -9.18
N VAL A 260 4.24 -3.88 -9.18
CA VAL A 260 5.05 -2.69 -9.48
C VAL A 260 4.96 -1.70 -8.34
N LEU A 261 5.96 -0.81 -8.27
CA LEU A 261 6.00 0.33 -7.38
C LEU A 261 5.77 1.61 -8.17
N TYR A 262 4.81 2.41 -7.75
CA TYR A 262 4.64 3.80 -8.15
C TYR A 262 5.01 4.72 -6.99
N GLY A 263 5.72 5.80 -7.29
CA GLY A 263 6.24 6.74 -6.29
C GLY A 263 7.61 6.35 -5.73
N ASP A 264 7.92 6.85 -4.52
CA ASP A 264 9.26 6.73 -3.88
C ASP A 264 9.16 6.25 -2.41
#